data_b8057c621f4c6147e6d61828c7cb6a38
#
_entry.id   b8057c621f4c6147e6d61828c7cb6a38
#
_cell.length_a   1.000
_cell.length_b   1.000
_cell.length_c   1.000
_cell.angle_alpha   90.00
_cell.angle_beta   90.00
_cell.angle_gamma   90.00
#
_symmetry.space_group_name_H-M   'P 1'
#
loop_
_entity.id
_entity.type
_entity.pdbx_description
1 polymer ?
#
loop_
_entity_poly.entity_id
_entity_poly.type
_entity_poly.pdbx_seq_one_letter_code
_entity_poly.pdbx_strand_id
1 'polypeptide(L)' 'MAPVKKFGAGSVSCALWENEATVDGRKASILKAAIDRRYKDKDGTWKSSGSFSRNEIPLAVFCLLKAFAAMVEENEAEEE' A
#
# COMPACT_ATOMS: atom_id res chain seq x y z
N MET A 1 0.64 7.04 13.22
CA MET A 1 1.03 5.66 12.93
C MET A 1 1.87 5.57 11.66
N ALA A 2 2.91 4.79 11.70
CA ALA A 2 3.77 4.60 10.52
C ALA A 2 3.38 3.34 9.78
N PRO A 3 3.57 3.30 8.46
CA PRO A 3 3.30 2.07 7.71
C PRO A 3 4.31 0.98 8.07
N VAL A 4 3.89 -0.27 7.96
CA VAL A 4 4.74 -1.43 8.22
C VAL A 4 5.81 -1.55 7.14
N LYS A 5 5.43 -1.32 5.89
CA LYS A 5 6.32 -1.36 4.73
C LYS A 5 5.85 -0.41 3.66
N LYS A 6 6.78 0.02 2.81
CA LYS A 6 6.47 0.85 1.65
C LYS A 6 7.15 0.29 0.42
N PHE A 7 6.47 0.41 -0.71
CA PHE A 7 7.01 0.03 -2.03
C PHE A 7 6.77 1.17 -2.98
N GLY A 8 7.69 1.40 -3.89
CA GLY A 8 7.56 2.49 -4.84
C GLY A 8 8.05 2.12 -6.23
N ALA A 9 7.44 2.73 -7.22
CA ALA A 9 7.84 2.61 -8.61
C ALA A 9 7.53 3.94 -9.29
N GLY A 10 8.56 4.72 -9.59
CA GLY A 10 8.37 6.05 -10.16
C GLY A 10 7.56 6.95 -9.24
N SER A 11 6.48 7.50 -9.75
CA SER A 11 5.61 8.40 -8.99
C SER A 11 4.56 7.64 -8.15
N VAL A 12 4.45 6.33 -8.33
CA VAL A 12 3.47 5.51 -7.61
C VAL A 12 4.09 4.90 -6.38
N SER A 13 3.38 4.91 -5.28
CA SER A 13 3.84 4.27 -4.06
C SER A 13 2.69 3.54 -3.39
N CYS A 14 3.05 2.51 -2.65
CA CYS A 14 2.10 1.68 -1.92
C CYS A 14 2.63 1.48 -0.51
N ALA A 15 1.77 1.66 0.47
CA ALA A 15 2.14 1.49 1.87
C ALA A 15 1.28 0.41 2.49
N LEU A 16 1.89 -0.44 3.30
CA LEU A 16 1.17 -1.45 4.07
C LEU A 16 0.95 -0.92 5.48
N TRP A 17 -0.29 -0.99 5.92
CA TRP A 17 -0.68 -0.54 7.25
C TRP A 17 -1.26 -1.72 8.02
N GLU A 18 -0.90 -1.78 9.29
CA GLU A 18 -1.46 -2.77 10.17
C GLU A 18 -2.60 -2.13 10.96
N ASN A 19 -3.76 -2.74 10.91
CA ASN A 19 -4.94 -2.27 11.62
C ASN A 19 -5.45 -3.38 12.53
N GLU A 20 -5.92 -3.00 13.71
CA GLU A 20 -6.55 -3.94 14.61
C GLU A 20 -8.05 -3.95 14.36
N ALA A 21 -8.61 -5.12 14.29
CA ALA A 21 -10.06 -5.30 14.17
C ALA A 21 -10.52 -6.33 15.17
N THR A 22 -11.76 -6.19 15.60
CA THR A 22 -12.35 -7.18 16.51
C THR A 22 -13.24 -8.11 15.68
N VAL A 23 -12.91 -9.38 15.66
CA VAL A 23 -13.68 -10.39 14.95
C VAL A 23 -14.08 -11.46 15.96
N ASP A 24 -15.39 -11.62 16.13
CA ASP A 24 -15.95 -12.60 17.09
C ASP A 24 -15.38 -12.43 18.50
N GLY A 25 -15.26 -11.17 18.94
CA GLY A 25 -14.76 -10.87 20.27
C GLY A 25 -13.25 -10.98 20.43
N ARG A 26 -12.53 -11.29 19.36
CA ARG A 26 -11.07 -11.41 19.38
C ARG A 26 -10.44 -10.29 18.60
N LYS A 27 -9.30 -9.80 19.07
CA LYS A 27 -8.52 -8.82 18.34
C LYS A 27 -7.72 -9.53 17.26
N ALA A 28 -7.83 -9.03 16.06
CA ALA A 28 -7.07 -9.55 14.93
C ALA A 28 -6.32 -8.40 14.26
N SER A 29 -5.13 -8.69 13.78
CA SER A 29 -4.32 -7.73 13.05
C SER A 29 -4.56 -7.94 11.57
N ILE A 30 -4.94 -6.87 10.86
CA ILE A 30 -5.24 -6.93 9.45
C ILE A 30 -4.31 -5.99 8.71
N LEU A 31 -3.64 -6.49 7.68
CA LEU A 31 -2.80 -5.66 6.83
C LEU A 31 -3.65 -5.12 5.69
N LYS A 32 -3.50 -3.83 5.43
CA LYS A 32 -4.18 -3.17 4.32
C LYS A 32 -3.16 -2.39 3.51
N ALA A 33 -3.38 -2.33 2.21
CA ALA A 33 -2.52 -1.58 1.31
C ALA A 33 -3.22 -0.30 0.86
N ALA A 34 -2.47 0.79 0.90
CA ALA A 34 -2.94 2.06 0.36
C ALA A 34 -1.98 2.45 -0.76
N ILE A 35 -2.52 2.79 -1.91
CA ILE A 35 -1.71 3.12 -3.08
C ILE A 35 -2.06 4.52 -3.55
N ASP A 36 -1.05 5.29 -3.94
CA ASP A 36 -1.28 6.61 -4.49
C ASP A 36 -0.18 6.97 -5.49
N ARG A 37 -0.43 8.06 -6.21
CA ARG A 37 0.48 8.64 -7.16
C ARG A 37 0.78 10.06 -6.71
N ARG A 38 2.04 10.42 -6.65
CA ARG A 38 2.44 11.77 -6.29
C ARG A 38 2.74 12.58 -7.54
N TYR A 39 2.30 13.80 -7.54
CA TYR A 39 2.53 14.71 -8.66
C TYR A 39 2.70 16.12 -8.15
N LYS A 40 3.33 16.94 -8.97
CA LYS A 40 3.56 18.34 -8.66
C LYS A 40 2.56 19.17 -9.46
N ASP A 41 1.79 19.99 -8.76
CA ASP A 41 0.81 20.81 -9.45
C ASP A 41 1.44 22.09 -10.02
N LYS A 42 0.61 22.95 -10.59
CA LYS A 42 1.07 24.18 -11.24
C LYS A 42 1.78 25.13 -10.29
N ASP A 43 1.43 25.07 -9.02
CA ASP A 43 2.04 25.93 -8.00
C ASP A 43 3.35 25.39 -7.46
N GLY A 44 3.78 24.24 -7.95
CA GLY A 44 4.97 23.59 -7.44
C GLY A 44 4.74 22.80 -6.16
N THR A 45 3.50 22.62 -5.75
CA THR A 45 3.15 21.88 -4.54
C THR A 45 2.96 20.40 -4.86
N TRP A 46 3.53 19.53 -4.02
CA TRP A 46 3.35 18.10 -4.19
C TRP A 46 1.99 17.67 -3.68
N LYS A 47 1.29 16.90 -4.48
CA LYS A 47 -0.02 16.36 -4.14
C LYS A 47 -0.07 14.87 -4.44
N SER A 48 -1.08 14.20 -3.91
CA SER A 48 -1.27 12.78 -4.19
C SER A 48 -2.67 12.54 -4.75
N SER A 49 -2.78 11.49 -5.56
CA SER A 49 -4.02 11.13 -6.22
C SER A 49 -4.17 9.61 -6.24
N GLY A 50 -5.41 9.15 -6.14
CA GLY A 50 -5.73 7.74 -6.28
C GLY A 50 -6.09 7.36 -7.71
N SER A 51 -5.90 8.28 -8.66
CA SER A 51 -6.18 8.03 -10.07
C SER A 51 -4.86 7.82 -10.82
N PHE A 52 -4.85 6.90 -11.78
CA PHE A 52 -3.63 6.54 -12.49
C PHE A 52 -3.87 6.63 -13.98
N SER A 53 -2.91 7.24 -14.69
CA SER A 53 -2.94 7.32 -16.13
C SER A 53 -2.43 6.00 -16.72
N ARG A 54 -2.60 5.86 -18.03
CA ARG A 54 -2.16 4.67 -18.73
C ARG A 54 -0.72 4.28 -18.44
N ASN A 55 0.17 5.26 -18.40
CA ASN A 55 1.60 5.01 -18.16
C ASN A 55 1.90 4.62 -16.72
N GLU A 56 1.01 4.92 -15.81
CA GLU A 56 1.20 4.63 -14.38
C GLU A 56 0.57 3.32 -13.94
N ILE A 57 -0.35 2.78 -14.74
CA ILE A 57 -1.02 1.53 -14.41
C ILE A 57 -0.03 0.37 -14.16
N PRO A 58 0.96 0.15 -15.04
CA PRO A 58 1.93 -0.93 -14.76
C PRO A 58 2.71 -0.71 -13.47
N LEU A 59 3.00 0.55 -13.14
CA LEU A 59 3.71 0.86 -11.89
C LEU A 59 2.83 0.54 -10.69
N ALA A 60 1.55 0.85 -10.78
CA ALA A 60 0.60 0.53 -9.72
C ALA A 60 0.47 -0.97 -9.54
N VAL A 61 0.41 -1.72 -10.63
CA VAL A 61 0.34 -3.18 -10.59
C VAL A 61 1.57 -3.74 -9.90
N PHE A 62 2.74 -3.26 -10.25
CA PHE A 62 3.99 -3.71 -9.61
C PHE A 62 3.95 -3.46 -8.10
N CYS A 63 3.56 -2.26 -7.69
CA CYS A 63 3.51 -1.92 -6.28
C CYS A 63 2.51 -2.80 -5.52
N LEU A 64 1.34 -3.05 -6.11
CA LEU A 64 0.32 -3.87 -5.48
C LEU A 64 0.74 -5.34 -5.40
N LEU A 65 1.45 -5.85 -6.41
CA LEU A 65 1.98 -7.21 -6.36
C LEU A 65 3.01 -7.36 -5.25
N LYS A 66 3.87 -6.36 -5.07
CA LYS A 66 4.84 -6.37 -3.97
C LYS A 66 4.14 -6.35 -2.62
N ALA A 67 3.10 -5.55 -2.50
CA ALA A 67 2.32 -5.47 -1.27
C ALA A 67 1.64 -6.81 -0.97
N PHE A 68 1.06 -7.42 -2.00
CA PHE A 68 0.40 -8.71 -1.86
C PHE A 68 1.39 -9.79 -1.42
N ALA A 69 2.57 -9.82 -2.03
CA ALA A 69 3.60 -10.79 -1.67
C ALA A 69 4.01 -10.63 -0.19
N ALA A 70 4.17 -9.39 0.26
CA ALA A 70 4.51 -9.12 1.65
C ALA A 70 3.41 -9.59 2.60
N MET A 71 2.15 -9.37 2.22
CA MET A 71 1.02 -9.82 3.02
C MET A 71 0.97 -11.35 3.14
N VAL A 72 1.24 -12.04 2.04
CA VAL A 72 1.24 -13.49 2.01
C VAL A 72 2.36 -14.04 2.88
N GLU A 73 3.55 -13.46 2.79
CA GLU A 73 4.70 -13.87 3.60
C GLU A 73 4.43 -13.69 5.09
N GLU A 74 3.78 -12.59 5.47
CA GLU A 74 3.42 -12.33 6.86
C GLU A 74 2.45 -13.38 7.38
N ASN A 75 1.44 -13.72 6.58
CA ASN A 75 0.46 -14.73 6.97
C ASN A 75 1.09 -16.10 7.12
N GLU A 76 2.03 -16.45 6.25
CA GLU A 76 2.74 -17.72 6.34
C GLU A 76 3.57 -17.81 7.62
N ALA A 77 4.20 -16.70 8.00
CA ALA A 77 4.98 -16.63 9.23
C ALA A 77 4.08 -16.80 10.46
N GLU A 78 2.87 -16.29 10.42
CA GLU A 78 1.93 -16.39 11.52
C GLU A 78 1.34 -17.79 11.67
N GLU A 79 1.26 -18.55 10.59
CA GLU A 79 0.71 -19.90 10.62
C GLU A 79 1.67 -20.94 11.22
N GLU A 80 2.92 -20.59 11.36
CA GLU A 80 3.89 -21.46 12.01
C GLU A 80 3.82 -21.33 13.53
#